data_f5078eaa44183900ecb0d09e9244abf9
#
_entry.id   f5078eaa44183900ecb0d09e9244abf9
#
_cell.length_a   1.000
_cell.length_b   1.000
_cell.length_c   1.000
_cell.angle_alpha   90.00
_cell.angle_beta   90.00
_cell.angle_gamma   90.00
#
_symmetry.space_group_name_H-M   'P 1'
#
loop_
_entity.id
_entity.type
_entity.pdbx_description
1 polymer ?
#
loop_
_entity_poly.entity_id
_entity_poly.type
_entity_poly.pdbx_seq_one_letter_code
_entity_poly.pdbx_strand_id
1 'polypeptide(L)'
;HAVTESLARRGWRVFPTVILEAEWVLRSRYGFAPAQFADFVDWMQTCGRVAFTDADSIRAAVAHHRAGMDFADALHIAQAGSEPFLTLDKTLRRKAEKLGLRAEVVASR
;
A
#
# COMPACT_ATOMS: atom_id res chain seq x y z
N HIS A 1 9.45 -20.77 -15.48
CA HIS A 1 9.29 -21.03 -14.07
C HIS A 1 7.82 -21.33 -13.76
N ALA A 2 7.54 -22.30 -12.90
CA ALA A 2 6.18 -22.78 -12.64
C ALA A 2 5.26 -21.68 -12.09
N VAL A 3 5.76 -20.78 -11.25
CA VAL A 3 4.97 -19.68 -10.69
C VAL A 3 4.57 -18.70 -11.79
N THR A 4 5.51 -18.34 -12.68
CA THR A 4 5.24 -17.45 -13.79
C THR A 4 4.22 -18.04 -14.75
N GLU A 5 4.34 -19.32 -15.06
CA GLU A 5 3.39 -20.02 -15.92
C GLU A 5 2.00 -20.07 -15.27
N SER A 6 1.94 -20.28 -13.97
CA SER A 6 0.69 -20.30 -13.23
C SER A 6 0.01 -18.94 -13.28
N LEU A 7 0.75 -17.86 -13.10
CA LEU A 7 0.24 -16.49 -13.22
C LEU A 7 -0.28 -16.20 -14.63
N ALA A 8 0.37 -16.74 -15.65
CA ALA A 8 -0.03 -16.52 -17.03
C ALA A 8 -1.31 -17.27 -17.40
N ARG A 9 -1.55 -18.45 -16.83
CA ARG A 9 -2.65 -19.34 -17.21
C ARG A 9 -3.87 -19.25 -16.32
N ARG A 10 -3.68 -18.96 -15.02
CA ARG A 10 -4.76 -18.86 -14.05
C ARG A 10 -5.00 -17.41 -13.70
N GLY A 11 -6.22 -17.02 -13.49
CA GLY A 11 -6.50 -15.73 -12.90
C GLY A 11 -6.03 -15.72 -11.45
N TRP A 12 -5.31 -14.69 -11.04
CA TRP A 12 -4.83 -14.52 -9.68
C TRP A 12 -5.42 -13.25 -9.08
N ARG A 13 -5.91 -13.37 -7.87
CA ARG A 13 -6.41 -12.25 -7.12
C ARG A 13 -5.41 -11.92 -6.01
N VAL A 14 -5.01 -10.66 -5.98
CA VAL A 14 -4.05 -10.16 -5.00
C VAL A 14 -4.79 -9.26 -4.02
N PHE A 15 -4.74 -9.62 -2.74
CA PHE A 15 -5.39 -8.88 -1.67
C PHE A 15 -4.45 -7.82 -1.10
N PRO A 16 -4.99 -6.74 -0.49
CA PRO A 16 -4.14 -5.71 0.14
C PRO A 16 -3.15 -6.26 1.15
N THR A 17 -3.52 -7.30 1.90
CA THR A 17 -2.61 -7.93 2.87
C THR A 17 -1.39 -8.55 2.20
N VAL A 18 -1.54 -9.11 1.01
CA VAL A 18 -0.42 -9.68 0.25
C VAL A 18 0.52 -8.57 -0.22
N ILE A 19 -0.05 -7.46 -0.69
CA ILE A 19 0.75 -6.29 -1.11
C ILE A 19 1.51 -5.72 0.09
N LEU A 20 0.87 -5.67 1.26
CA LEU A 20 1.51 -5.22 2.50
C LEU A 20 2.71 -6.08 2.86
N GLU A 21 2.56 -7.40 2.81
CA GLU A 21 3.65 -8.34 3.07
C GLU A 21 4.77 -8.20 2.05
N ALA A 22 4.41 -8.05 0.77
CA ALA A 22 5.39 -7.87 -0.30
C ALA A 22 6.22 -6.60 -0.08
N GLU A 23 5.58 -5.50 0.28
CA GLU A 23 6.30 -4.25 0.57
C GLU A 23 7.29 -4.45 1.71
N TRP A 24 6.85 -5.08 2.79
CA TRP A 24 7.72 -5.32 3.93
C TRP A 24 8.94 -6.16 3.56
N VAL A 25 8.75 -7.24 2.81
CA VAL A 25 9.85 -8.12 2.39
C VAL A 25 10.79 -7.39 1.43
N LEU A 26 10.26 -6.69 0.43
CA LEU A 26 11.08 -5.99 -0.55
C LEU A 26 11.89 -4.88 0.10
N ARG A 27 11.31 -4.16 1.05
CA ARG A 27 12.01 -3.11 1.76
C ARG A 27 13.05 -3.67 2.74
N SER A 28 12.67 -4.64 3.56
CA SER A 28 13.53 -5.14 4.63
C SER A 28 14.65 -6.04 4.14
N ARG A 29 14.40 -6.82 3.08
CA ARG A 29 15.39 -7.78 2.56
C ARG A 29 16.12 -7.30 1.32
N TYR A 30 15.50 -6.47 0.51
CA TYR A 30 16.07 -6.02 -0.76
C TYR A 30 16.28 -4.52 -0.85
N GLY A 31 15.94 -3.79 0.22
CA GLY A 31 16.21 -2.35 0.28
C GLY A 31 15.39 -1.50 -0.70
N PHE A 32 14.20 -1.95 -1.07
CA PHE A 32 13.37 -1.19 -2.00
C PHE A 32 12.99 0.17 -1.43
N ALA A 33 13.24 1.22 -2.21
CA ALA A 33 12.71 2.54 -1.94
C ALA A 33 11.23 2.61 -2.36
N PRO A 34 10.46 3.59 -1.86
CA PRO A 34 9.06 3.73 -2.25
C PRO A 34 8.82 3.78 -3.75
N ALA A 35 9.68 4.46 -4.51
CA ALA A 35 9.56 4.52 -5.96
C ALA A 35 9.73 3.15 -6.62
N GLN A 36 10.66 2.34 -6.11
CA GLN A 36 10.87 0.99 -6.62
C GLN A 36 9.66 0.09 -6.34
N PHE A 37 9.08 0.22 -5.15
CA PHE A 37 7.89 -0.53 -4.81
C PHE A 37 6.70 -0.11 -5.68
N ALA A 38 6.55 1.19 -5.93
CA ALA A 38 5.51 1.70 -6.83
C ALA A 38 5.63 1.10 -8.22
N ASP A 39 6.85 1.05 -8.76
CA ASP A 39 7.12 0.43 -10.06
C ASP A 39 6.77 -1.05 -10.07
N PHE A 40 7.07 -1.76 -8.98
CA PHE A 40 6.71 -3.17 -8.83
C PHE A 40 5.19 -3.38 -8.88
N VAL A 41 4.44 -2.56 -8.15
CA VAL A 41 2.97 -2.65 -8.15
C VAL A 41 2.41 -2.34 -9.54
N ASP A 42 2.93 -1.30 -10.19
CA ASP A 42 2.53 -0.94 -11.56
C ASP A 42 2.78 -2.10 -12.53
N TRP A 43 3.95 -2.74 -12.40
CA TRP A 43 4.26 -3.90 -13.23
C TRP A 43 3.26 -5.03 -12.99
N MET A 44 2.91 -5.31 -11.74
CA MET A 44 1.92 -6.35 -11.43
C MET A 44 0.56 -6.05 -12.09
N GLN A 45 0.17 -4.79 -12.15
CA GLN A 45 -1.09 -4.39 -12.78
C GLN A 45 -1.08 -4.63 -14.29
N THR A 46 0.09 -4.68 -14.91
CA THR A 46 0.20 -5.00 -16.34
C THR A 46 0.11 -6.48 -16.63
N CYS A 47 0.23 -7.34 -15.62
CA CYS A 47 0.10 -8.78 -15.79
C CYS A 47 -1.39 -9.11 -16.06
N GLY A 48 -1.67 -9.59 -17.25
CA GLY A 48 -3.05 -9.68 -17.76
C GLY A 48 -4.01 -10.55 -16.97
N ARG A 49 -3.53 -11.43 -16.09
CA ARG A 49 -4.37 -12.30 -15.28
C ARG A 49 -4.30 -12.02 -13.79
N VAL A 50 -3.71 -10.89 -13.41
CA VAL A 50 -3.64 -10.45 -12.02
C VAL A 50 -4.69 -9.39 -11.80
N ALA A 51 -5.56 -9.61 -10.82
CA ALA A 51 -6.57 -8.65 -10.41
C ALA A 51 -6.34 -8.29 -8.95
N PHE A 52 -6.33 -7.01 -8.65
CA PHE A 52 -6.22 -6.54 -7.28
C PHE A 52 -7.60 -6.41 -6.65
N THR A 53 -7.78 -7.02 -5.48
CA THR A 53 -8.91 -6.72 -4.62
C THR A 53 -8.65 -5.36 -4.00
N ASP A 54 -9.65 -4.48 -4.00
CA ASP A 54 -9.52 -3.13 -3.46
C ASP A 54 -8.37 -2.36 -4.14
N ALA A 55 -8.34 -2.41 -5.46
CA ALA A 55 -7.28 -1.79 -6.26
C ALA A 55 -7.14 -0.29 -6.02
N ASP A 56 -8.24 0.41 -5.77
CA ASP A 56 -8.21 1.85 -5.53
C ASP A 56 -7.46 2.18 -4.25
N SER A 57 -7.68 1.41 -3.18
CA SER A 57 -6.94 1.60 -1.92
C SER A 57 -5.46 1.29 -2.10
N ILE A 58 -5.12 0.25 -2.86
CA ILE A 58 -3.72 -0.08 -3.14
C ILE A 58 -3.04 1.05 -3.91
N ARG A 59 -3.68 1.60 -4.94
CA ARG A 59 -3.11 2.71 -5.71
C ARG A 59 -2.95 3.96 -4.86
N ALA A 60 -3.94 4.28 -4.02
CA ALA A 60 -3.84 5.42 -3.11
C ALA A 60 -2.72 5.23 -2.09
N ALA A 61 -2.59 4.03 -1.53
CA ALA A 61 -1.52 3.72 -0.58
C ALA A 61 -0.14 3.86 -1.21
N VAL A 62 0.03 3.38 -2.44
CA VAL A 62 1.29 3.50 -3.18
C VAL A 62 1.65 4.98 -3.38
N ALA A 63 0.68 5.81 -3.74
CA ALA A 63 0.91 7.25 -3.94
C ALA A 63 1.32 7.93 -2.63
N HIS A 64 0.65 7.63 -1.52
CA HIS A 64 1.00 8.20 -0.21
C HIS A 64 2.35 7.71 0.28
N HIS A 65 2.67 6.44 0.01
CA HIS A 65 3.97 5.87 0.35
C HIS A 65 5.09 6.56 -0.43
N ARG A 66 4.86 6.81 -1.72
CA ARG A 66 5.82 7.55 -2.55
C ARG A 66 6.05 8.97 -2.02
N ALA A 67 5.03 9.57 -1.41
CA ALA A 67 5.13 10.90 -0.80
C ALA A 67 5.78 10.89 0.58
N GLY A 68 6.17 9.73 1.10
CA GLY A 68 6.95 9.61 2.33
C GLY A 68 6.24 8.94 3.51
N MET A 69 5.04 8.42 3.31
CA MET A 69 4.31 7.72 4.36
C MET A 69 4.71 6.24 4.39
N ASP A 70 4.80 5.67 5.59
CA ASP A 70 4.95 4.21 5.73
C ASP A 70 3.81 3.50 5.01
N PHE A 71 4.13 2.41 4.29
CA PHE A 71 3.14 1.78 3.43
C PHE A 71 1.96 1.19 4.20
N ALA A 72 2.20 0.56 5.35
CA ALA A 72 1.12 0.00 6.17
C ALA A 72 0.16 1.10 6.61
N ASP A 73 0.70 2.23 7.05
CA ASP A 73 -0.10 3.39 7.46
C ASP A 73 -0.87 3.96 6.27
N ALA A 74 -0.21 4.08 5.13
CA ALA A 74 -0.83 4.57 3.90
C ALA A 74 -2.00 3.68 3.47
N LEU A 75 -1.84 2.37 3.59
CA LEU A 75 -2.89 1.43 3.23
C LEU A 75 -4.09 1.53 4.17
N HIS A 76 -3.83 1.63 5.47
CA HIS A 76 -4.91 1.79 6.45
C HIS A 76 -5.71 3.07 6.21
N ILE A 77 -5.02 4.17 5.93
CA ILE A 77 -5.69 5.44 5.61
C ILE A 77 -6.52 5.31 4.33
N ALA A 78 -5.96 4.69 3.30
CA ALA A 78 -6.65 4.50 2.03
C ALA A 78 -7.90 3.65 2.19
N GLN A 79 -7.83 2.59 3.01
CA GLN A 79 -8.97 1.71 3.26
C GLN A 79 -10.05 2.38 4.13
N ALA A 80 -9.67 3.36 4.95
CA ALA A 80 -10.62 4.15 5.71
C ALA A 80 -11.51 5.03 4.80
N GLY A 81 -11.04 5.35 3.61
CA GLY A 81 -11.78 6.16 2.65
C GLY A 81 -12.02 7.56 3.18
N SER A 82 -13.30 7.96 3.29
CA SER A 82 -13.67 9.27 3.80
C SER A 82 -13.76 9.32 5.32
N GLU A 83 -13.63 8.18 5.99
CA GLU A 83 -13.70 8.13 7.45
C GLU A 83 -12.39 8.68 8.05
N PRO A 84 -12.44 9.32 9.22
CA PRO A 84 -11.22 9.74 9.92
C PRO A 84 -10.35 8.53 10.28
N PHE A 85 -9.05 8.65 10.03
CA PHE A 85 -8.10 7.62 10.41
C PHE A 85 -7.70 7.78 11.88
N LEU A 86 -7.89 6.72 12.66
CA LEU A 86 -7.57 6.72 14.08
C LEU A 86 -6.15 6.20 14.28
N THR A 87 -5.30 6.97 14.96
CA THR A 87 -3.90 6.61 15.17
C THR A 87 -3.40 7.03 16.55
N LEU A 88 -2.40 6.31 17.05
CA LEU A 88 -1.66 6.67 18.25
C LEU A 88 -0.42 7.51 17.93
N ASP A 89 -0.05 7.62 16.66
CA ASP A 89 1.17 8.25 16.21
C ASP A 89 0.93 9.68 15.75
N LYS A 90 1.43 10.64 16.50
CA LYS A 90 1.31 12.06 16.17
C LYS A 90 2.07 12.44 14.91
N THR A 91 3.19 11.78 14.64
CA THR A 91 3.96 12.00 13.41
C THR A 91 3.17 11.58 12.20
N LEU A 92 2.50 10.43 12.28
CA LEU A 92 1.62 9.96 11.22
C LEU A 92 0.46 10.93 10.99
N ARG A 93 -0.14 11.45 12.06
CA ARG A 93 -1.21 12.43 11.93
C ARG A 93 -0.75 13.65 11.13
N ARG A 94 0.44 14.17 11.45
CA ARG A 94 1.00 15.34 10.73
C ARG A 94 1.23 15.03 9.25
N LYS A 95 1.77 13.86 8.95
CA LYS A 95 1.99 13.45 7.57
C LYS A 95 0.68 13.32 6.81
N ALA A 96 -0.33 12.72 7.44
CA ALA A 96 -1.65 12.58 6.86
C ALA A 96 -2.28 13.94 6.55
N GLU A 97 -2.20 14.87 7.50
CA GLU A 97 -2.73 16.21 7.32
C GLU A 97 -2.06 16.96 6.16
N LYS A 98 -0.73 16.81 6.01
CA LYS A 98 0.00 17.41 4.89
C LYS A 98 -0.46 16.88 3.53
N LEU A 99 -0.94 15.65 3.49
CA LEU A 99 -1.46 15.03 2.28
C LEU A 99 -2.96 15.29 2.09
N GLY A 100 -3.58 16.10 2.94
CA GLY A 100 -5.01 16.37 2.87
C GLY A 100 -5.88 15.26 3.40
N LEU A 101 -5.32 14.37 4.21
CA LEU A 101 -6.03 13.23 4.80
C LEU A 101 -6.46 13.55 6.22
N ARG A 102 -7.47 12.82 6.71
CA ARG A 102 -7.99 12.99 8.06
C ARG A 102 -7.46 11.89 8.97
N ALA A 103 -6.79 12.28 10.05
CA ALA A 103 -6.30 11.35 11.05
C ALA A 103 -6.48 11.95 12.44
N GLU A 104 -6.88 11.10 13.41
CA GLU A 104 -7.09 11.52 14.79
C GLU A 104 -6.22 10.68 15.72
N VAL A 105 -5.64 11.34 16.73
CA VAL A 105 -4.81 10.67 17.73
C VAL A 105 -5.71 10.17 18.86
N VAL A 106 -5.62 8.86 19.14
CA VAL A 106 -6.44 8.22 20.16
C VAL A 106 -6.11 8.75 21.56
N ALA A 107 -4.84 8.98 21.84
CA ALA A 107 -4.39 9.44 23.15
C ALA A 107 -3.73 10.80 23.02
N SER A 108 -4.53 11.84 23.08
CA SER A 108 -4.06 13.23 22.95
C SER A 108 -3.85 13.87 24.32
N ARG A 109 -2.97 13.33 25.09
CA ARG A 109 -2.63 13.93 26.38
C ARG A 109 -1.25 14.55 26.37
#